data_aa8767694d9be38cc03e1b16e95802e0
#
_entry.id   aa8767694d9be38cc03e1b16e95802e0
#
_cell.length_a   1.000
_cell.length_b   1.000
_cell.length_c   1.000
_cell.angle_alpha   90.00
_cell.angle_beta   90.00
_cell.angle_gamma   90.00
#
_symmetry.space_group_name_H-M   'P 1'
#
loop_
_entity.id
_entity.type
_entity.pdbx_description
1 polymer ?
#
loop_
_entity_poly.entity_id
_entity_poly.type
_entity_poly.pdbx_seq_one_letter_code
_entity_poly.pdbx_strand_id
1 'polypeptide(L)'
;MQVLFLALGASRKRAVLDESAELRANGAQVMVIVDKKKSWLKVEFAPGVVVTTLKELEATHLPRRVEHAVLYRAPRATVRAVGRGPLRRPARRGLKAYERRLAAKVHRKVFMPVYRRLWPDAQARTVLAPFVARGGLDLLVVSDALSVPRAVRLLDAWAADGARPRVCYGLDYDVPSDTQRARTASTQGQR
;
A
#
# COMPACT_ATOMS: atom_id res chain seq x y z
N MET A 1 19.26 -0.03 -0.55
CA MET A 1 18.25 -0.80 -1.32
C MET A 1 16.87 -0.55 -0.75
N GLN A 2 15.86 -0.37 -1.60
CA GLN A 2 14.46 -0.14 -1.20
C GLN A 2 13.60 -1.31 -1.64
N VAL A 3 12.90 -1.92 -0.71
CA VAL A 3 12.16 -3.17 -0.92
C VAL A 3 10.70 -3.01 -0.52
N LEU A 4 9.81 -3.47 -1.40
CA LEU A 4 8.38 -3.52 -1.16
C LEU A 4 7.89 -4.96 -1.16
N PHE A 5 7.27 -5.39 -0.07
CA PHE A 5 6.54 -6.64 0.00
C PHE A 5 5.05 -6.40 -0.24
N LEU A 6 4.45 -7.20 -1.15
CA LEU A 6 3.01 -7.32 -1.30
C LEU A 6 2.55 -8.64 -0.67
N ALA A 7 1.87 -8.54 0.49
CA ALA A 7 1.43 -9.67 1.29
C ALA A 7 -0.08 -9.58 1.59
N LEU A 8 -0.90 -9.50 0.53
CA LEU A 8 -2.34 -9.25 0.65
C LEU A 8 -3.11 -10.48 1.15
N GLY A 9 -2.67 -11.68 0.78
CA GLY A 9 -3.33 -12.93 1.18
C GLY A 9 -2.91 -13.45 2.56
N ALA A 10 -1.82 -12.93 3.11
CA ALA A 10 -1.25 -13.36 4.40
C ALA A 10 -0.97 -14.87 4.51
N SER A 11 -0.73 -15.57 3.39
CA SER A 11 -0.47 -17.01 3.36
C SER A 11 0.95 -17.37 3.77
N ARG A 12 1.95 -16.52 3.46
CA ARG A 12 3.38 -16.71 3.76
C ARG A 12 3.87 -15.78 4.88
N LYS A 13 3.12 -15.63 5.95
CA LYS A 13 3.45 -14.67 7.03
C LYS A 13 4.85 -14.86 7.59
N ARG A 14 5.24 -16.12 7.89
CA ARG A 14 6.55 -16.43 8.47
C ARG A 14 7.67 -16.03 7.53
N ALA A 15 7.58 -16.43 6.26
CA ALA A 15 8.55 -16.04 5.26
C ALA A 15 8.66 -14.51 5.10
N VAL A 16 7.53 -13.79 5.06
CA VAL A 16 7.54 -12.32 4.97
C VAL A 16 8.21 -11.70 6.20
N LEU A 17 8.01 -12.25 7.39
CA LEU A 17 8.67 -11.76 8.62
C LEU A 17 10.18 -11.99 8.55
N ASP A 18 10.58 -13.22 8.25
CA ASP A 18 11.99 -13.63 8.23
C ASP A 18 12.75 -12.87 7.13
N GLU A 19 12.23 -12.87 5.90
CA GLU A 19 12.81 -12.17 4.75
C GLU A 19 12.88 -10.64 4.96
N SER A 20 11.82 -10.04 5.50
CA SER A 20 11.81 -8.59 5.78
C SER A 20 12.80 -8.20 6.89
N ALA A 21 12.95 -9.05 7.90
CA ALA A 21 13.92 -8.84 8.98
C ALA A 21 15.36 -8.96 8.47
N GLU A 22 15.65 -9.97 7.65
CA GLU A 22 16.96 -10.18 7.04
C GLU A 22 17.38 -9.00 6.16
N LEU A 23 16.49 -8.56 5.25
CA LEU A 23 16.74 -7.38 4.42
C LEU A 23 16.95 -6.13 5.26
N ARG A 24 16.18 -5.98 6.34
CA ARG A 24 16.34 -4.83 7.24
C ARG A 24 17.67 -4.86 7.98
N ALA A 25 18.12 -6.04 8.45
CA ALA A 25 19.43 -6.24 9.06
C ALA A 25 20.58 -5.91 8.09
N ASN A 26 20.41 -6.17 6.81
CA ASN A 26 21.33 -5.83 5.73
C ASN A 26 21.22 -4.36 5.25
N GLY A 27 20.56 -3.50 6.03
CA GLY A 27 20.48 -2.05 5.76
C GLY A 27 19.46 -1.64 4.69
N ALA A 28 18.61 -2.56 4.20
CA ALA A 28 17.56 -2.22 3.26
C ALA A 28 16.43 -1.44 3.97
N GLN A 29 15.76 -0.56 3.24
CA GLN A 29 14.51 0.05 3.66
C GLN A 29 13.36 -0.84 3.20
N VAL A 30 12.61 -1.38 4.15
CA VAL A 30 11.60 -2.38 3.88
C VAL A 30 10.21 -1.83 4.21
N MET A 31 9.29 -1.93 3.25
CA MET A 31 7.87 -1.66 3.42
C MET A 31 7.07 -2.91 3.10
N VAL A 32 6.10 -3.24 3.94
CA VAL A 32 5.19 -4.38 3.74
C VAL A 32 3.77 -3.85 3.57
N ILE A 33 3.14 -4.13 2.44
CA ILE A 33 1.74 -3.80 2.19
C ILE A 33 0.88 -5.03 2.43
N VAL A 34 -0.09 -4.89 3.33
CA VAL A 34 -1.04 -5.93 3.71
C VAL A 34 -2.48 -5.49 3.38
N ASP A 35 -3.41 -6.44 3.19
CA ASP A 35 -4.82 -6.11 2.99
C ASP A 35 -5.46 -5.59 4.28
N LYS A 36 -5.27 -6.32 5.39
CA LYS A 36 -5.85 -5.98 6.70
C LYS A 36 -4.80 -6.17 7.80
N LYS A 37 -4.50 -5.12 8.54
CA LYS A 37 -3.61 -5.21 9.71
C LYS A 37 -4.08 -6.26 10.72
N LYS A 38 -5.40 -6.45 10.86
CA LYS A 38 -6.00 -7.45 11.76
C LYS A 38 -5.48 -8.87 11.51
N SER A 39 -5.18 -9.23 10.27
CA SER A 39 -4.62 -10.54 9.92
C SER A 39 -3.19 -10.74 10.43
N TRP A 40 -2.50 -9.65 10.79
CA TRP A 40 -1.09 -9.63 11.21
C TRP A 40 -0.90 -9.23 12.68
N LEU A 41 -1.99 -9.07 13.47
CA LEU A 41 -1.92 -8.62 14.87
C LEU A 41 -1.15 -9.55 15.81
N LYS A 42 -1.01 -10.84 15.43
CA LYS A 42 -0.32 -11.85 16.25
C LYS A 42 1.15 -12.02 15.92
N VAL A 43 1.68 -11.20 15.02
CA VAL A 43 3.07 -11.26 14.56
C VAL A 43 3.71 -9.90 14.68
N GLU A 44 4.95 -9.86 15.14
CA GLU A 44 5.75 -8.64 15.25
C GLU A 44 6.77 -8.59 14.12
N PHE A 45 6.78 -7.48 13.41
CA PHE A 45 7.81 -7.21 12.42
C PHE A 45 9.07 -6.66 13.07
N ALA A 46 10.21 -6.91 12.46
CA ALA A 46 11.47 -6.37 12.94
C ALA A 46 11.44 -4.83 13.02
N PRO A 47 12.16 -4.22 14.00
CA PRO A 47 12.25 -2.77 14.13
C PRO A 47 12.69 -2.10 12.83
N GLY A 48 11.95 -1.07 12.41
CA GLY A 48 12.22 -0.33 11.17
C GLY A 48 11.58 -0.89 9.90
N VAL A 49 10.86 -2.01 9.95
CA VAL A 49 9.98 -2.46 8.88
C VAL A 49 8.68 -1.66 8.93
N VAL A 50 8.35 -0.99 7.84
CA VAL A 50 7.12 -0.18 7.74
C VAL A 50 5.97 -1.04 7.25
N VAL A 51 4.97 -1.27 8.09
CA VAL A 51 3.78 -2.06 7.73
C VAL A 51 2.59 -1.12 7.49
N THR A 52 2.01 -1.21 6.30
CA THR A 52 0.88 -0.35 5.90
C THR A 52 -0.17 -1.12 5.11
N THR A 53 -1.34 -0.53 4.92
CA THR A 53 -2.38 -1.08 4.05
C THR A 53 -2.54 -0.21 2.80
N LEU A 54 -3.02 -0.81 1.71
CA LEU A 54 -3.36 -0.03 0.51
C LEU A 54 -4.34 1.11 0.82
N LYS A 55 -5.29 0.88 1.73
CA LYS A 55 -6.26 1.90 2.15
C LYS A 55 -5.61 3.07 2.88
N GLU A 56 -4.61 2.81 3.72
CA GLU A 56 -3.87 3.86 4.41
C GLU A 56 -3.06 4.69 3.44
N LEU A 57 -2.35 4.04 2.51
CA LEU A 57 -1.61 4.76 1.45
C LEU A 57 -2.55 5.60 0.59
N GLU A 58 -3.67 5.06 0.15
CA GLU A 58 -4.66 5.81 -0.61
C GLU A 58 -5.27 6.98 0.18
N ALA A 59 -5.42 6.86 1.50
CA ALA A 59 -5.95 7.94 2.34
C ALA A 59 -5.01 9.14 2.44
N THR A 60 -3.72 8.96 2.18
CA THR A 60 -2.74 10.07 2.12
C THR A 60 -2.77 10.82 0.78
N HIS A 61 -3.39 10.25 -0.26
CA HIS A 61 -3.44 10.84 -1.59
C HIS A 61 -4.32 12.10 -1.62
N LEU A 62 -3.78 13.21 -2.17
CA LEU A 62 -4.45 14.52 -2.20
C LEU A 62 -5.89 14.49 -2.74
N PRO A 63 -6.22 13.87 -3.89
CA PRO A 63 -7.59 13.86 -4.40
C PRO A 63 -8.58 13.23 -3.43
N ARG A 64 -8.17 12.17 -2.73
CA ARG A 64 -9.02 11.51 -1.74
C ARG A 64 -9.19 12.31 -0.46
N ARG A 65 -8.19 13.11 -0.08
CA ARG A 65 -8.29 14.08 1.02
C ARG A 65 -9.27 15.20 0.69
N VAL A 66 -9.25 15.72 -0.55
CA VAL A 66 -10.20 16.73 -1.05
C VAL A 66 -11.61 16.15 -1.08
N GLU A 67 -11.80 14.96 -1.63
CA GLU A 67 -13.09 14.26 -1.60
C GLU A 67 -13.65 14.12 -0.19
N HIS A 68 -12.84 13.62 0.73
CA HIS A 68 -13.25 13.48 2.14
C HIS A 68 -13.56 14.83 2.78
N ALA A 69 -12.84 15.88 2.43
CA ALA A 69 -13.13 17.23 2.91
C ALA A 69 -14.48 17.73 2.38
N VAL A 70 -14.77 17.54 1.09
CA VAL A 70 -16.02 17.98 0.46
C VAL A 70 -17.21 17.14 0.92
N LEU A 71 -17.10 15.82 0.94
CA LEU A 71 -18.23 14.93 1.27
C LEU A 71 -18.55 14.85 2.76
N TYR A 72 -17.58 15.04 3.63
CA TYR A 72 -17.76 14.82 5.07
C TYR A 72 -17.41 16.04 5.92
N ARG A 73 -16.29 16.73 5.67
CA ARG A 73 -15.88 17.87 6.50
C ARG A 73 -16.74 19.10 6.25
N ALA A 74 -17.01 19.45 4.99
CA ALA A 74 -17.82 20.61 4.66
C ALA A 74 -19.27 20.48 5.19
N PRO A 75 -20.02 19.38 4.96
CA PRO A 75 -21.36 19.22 5.52
C PRO A 75 -21.38 19.21 7.05
N ARG A 76 -20.36 18.63 7.69
CA ARG A 76 -20.24 18.68 9.16
C ARG A 76 -19.98 20.09 9.69
N ALA A 77 -19.18 20.87 8.98
CA ALA A 77 -18.87 22.25 9.35
C ALA A 77 -20.15 23.15 9.22
N THR A 78 -20.89 22.99 8.11
CA THR A 78 -22.15 23.72 7.91
C THR A 78 -23.18 23.37 8.98
N VAL A 79 -23.37 22.09 9.30
CA VAL A 79 -24.29 21.66 10.37
C VAL A 79 -23.85 22.18 11.75
N ARG A 80 -22.54 22.29 12.01
CA ARG A 80 -22.04 22.90 13.25
C ARG A 80 -22.31 24.41 13.31
N ALA A 81 -22.16 25.11 12.16
CA ALA A 81 -22.38 26.55 12.10
C ALA A 81 -23.87 26.91 12.22
N VAL A 82 -24.73 26.18 11.48
CA VAL A 82 -26.19 26.45 11.43
C VAL A 82 -26.94 25.78 12.60
N GLY A 83 -26.41 24.66 13.10
CA GLY A 83 -27.09 23.83 14.12
C GLY A 83 -26.99 24.37 15.54
N ARG A 84 -27.21 25.67 15.76
CA ARG A 84 -27.33 26.27 17.09
C ARG A 84 -28.82 26.39 17.48
N GLY A 85 -29.13 26.12 18.75
CA GLY A 85 -30.53 26.21 19.26
C GLY A 85 -31.44 25.03 18.87
N PRO A 86 -32.72 25.23 18.64
CA PRO A 86 -33.74 24.20 18.46
C PRO A 86 -33.53 23.36 17.20
N LEU A 87 -32.81 23.88 16.20
CA LEU A 87 -32.51 23.19 14.93
C LEU A 87 -31.39 22.15 15.04
N ARG A 88 -30.70 22.05 16.18
CA ARG A 88 -29.56 21.13 16.37
C ARG A 88 -29.93 19.66 16.19
N ARG A 89 -31.09 19.22 16.66
CA ARG A 89 -31.51 17.81 16.54
C ARG A 89 -31.88 17.40 15.11
N PRO A 90 -32.73 18.16 14.37
CA PRO A 90 -33.05 17.82 12.98
C PRO A 90 -31.83 17.94 12.06
N ALA A 91 -30.95 18.93 12.23
CA ALA A 91 -29.72 19.07 11.44
C ALA A 91 -28.76 17.88 11.60
N ARG A 92 -28.60 17.36 12.83
CA ARG A 92 -27.80 16.14 13.07
C ARG A 92 -28.41 14.87 12.48
N ARG A 93 -29.76 14.74 12.51
CA ARG A 93 -30.45 13.61 11.86
C ARG A 93 -30.31 13.68 10.35
N GLY A 94 -30.44 14.84 9.75
CA GLY A 94 -30.21 15.05 8.32
C GLY A 94 -28.78 14.72 7.89
N LEU A 95 -27.76 15.13 8.67
CA LEU A 95 -26.38 14.82 8.40
C LEU A 95 -26.11 13.30 8.44
N LYS A 96 -26.63 12.59 9.44
CA LYS A 96 -26.51 11.12 9.52
C LYS A 96 -27.17 10.41 8.32
N ALA A 97 -28.34 10.89 7.89
CA ALA A 97 -29.05 10.36 6.73
C ALA A 97 -28.27 10.64 5.43
N TYR A 98 -27.70 11.84 5.29
CA TYR A 98 -26.81 12.21 4.20
C TYR A 98 -25.58 11.29 4.13
N GLU A 99 -24.84 11.14 5.23
CA GLU A 99 -23.64 10.31 5.30
C GLU A 99 -23.94 8.83 4.95
N ARG A 100 -25.07 8.29 5.39
CA ARG A 100 -25.47 6.90 5.12
C ARG A 100 -25.96 6.67 3.69
N ARG A 101 -26.72 7.59 3.12
CA ARG A 101 -27.44 7.35 1.85
C ARG A 101 -26.85 8.06 0.65
N LEU A 102 -26.36 9.28 0.82
CA LEU A 102 -25.92 10.14 -0.27
C LEU A 102 -24.40 10.12 -0.46
N ALA A 103 -23.61 10.20 0.61
CA ALA A 103 -22.17 10.26 0.48
C ALA A 103 -21.59 9.04 -0.28
N ALA A 104 -22.10 7.83 0.02
CA ALA A 104 -21.67 6.60 -0.68
C ALA A 104 -22.13 6.55 -2.15
N LYS A 105 -23.31 7.11 -2.47
CA LYS A 105 -23.81 7.20 -3.86
C LYS A 105 -23.02 8.22 -4.67
N VAL A 106 -22.75 9.39 -4.08
CA VAL A 106 -21.95 10.45 -4.72
C VAL A 106 -20.52 9.97 -4.96
N HIS A 107 -19.89 9.33 -3.97
CA HIS A 107 -18.58 8.70 -4.14
C HIS A 107 -18.58 7.78 -5.35
N ARG A 108 -19.52 6.83 -5.42
CA ARG A 108 -19.58 5.81 -6.48
C ARG A 108 -19.93 6.37 -7.86
N LYS A 109 -20.86 7.33 -7.94
CA LYS A 109 -21.36 7.86 -9.22
C LYS A 109 -20.53 9.02 -9.77
N VAL A 110 -19.92 9.82 -8.92
CA VAL A 110 -19.21 11.04 -9.34
C VAL A 110 -17.70 10.86 -9.21
N PHE A 111 -17.21 10.52 -8.01
CA PHE A 111 -15.77 10.49 -7.77
C PHE A 111 -15.09 9.28 -8.42
N MET A 112 -15.68 8.10 -8.40
CA MET A 112 -15.09 6.91 -9.01
C MET A 112 -14.89 7.01 -10.55
N PRO A 113 -15.87 7.51 -11.34
CA PRO A 113 -15.63 7.74 -12.76
C PRO A 113 -14.58 8.82 -13.03
N VAL A 114 -14.60 9.90 -12.23
CA VAL A 114 -13.60 10.98 -12.35
C VAL A 114 -12.20 10.46 -12.03
N TYR A 115 -12.04 9.68 -10.97
CA TYR A 115 -10.75 9.08 -10.63
C TYR A 115 -10.25 8.12 -11.69
N ARG A 116 -11.12 7.28 -12.27
CA ARG A 116 -10.74 6.37 -13.35
C ARG A 116 -10.30 7.11 -14.62
N ARG A 117 -10.87 8.28 -14.88
CA ARG A 117 -10.56 9.09 -16.07
C ARG A 117 -9.32 9.96 -15.89
N LEU A 118 -9.19 10.63 -14.74
CA LEU A 118 -8.12 11.58 -14.49
C LEU A 118 -6.85 10.96 -13.91
N TRP A 119 -7.01 9.85 -13.16
CA TRP A 119 -5.89 9.17 -12.48
C TRP A 119 -6.05 7.64 -12.55
N PRO A 120 -5.94 7.03 -13.72
CA PRO A 120 -6.05 5.57 -13.86
C PRO A 120 -5.02 4.85 -12.97
N ASP A 121 -3.84 5.43 -12.83
CA ASP A 121 -2.69 4.87 -12.11
C ASP A 121 -2.44 5.51 -10.74
N ALA A 122 -3.43 6.25 -10.21
CA ALA A 122 -3.30 6.94 -8.93
C ALA A 122 -2.84 6.02 -7.79
N GLN A 123 -3.31 4.78 -7.78
CA GLN A 123 -2.91 3.79 -6.77
C GLN A 123 -1.45 3.37 -6.93
N ALA A 124 -1.01 3.13 -8.16
CA ALA A 124 0.38 2.75 -8.44
C ALA A 124 1.34 3.87 -8.04
N ARG A 125 1.03 5.12 -8.39
CA ARG A 125 1.81 6.29 -7.98
C ARG A 125 1.81 6.49 -6.47
N THR A 126 0.69 6.25 -5.79
CA THR A 126 0.61 6.36 -4.33
C THR A 126 1.47 5.31 -3.63
N VAL A 127 1.52 4.08 -4.15
CA VAL A 127 2.39 3.02 -3.63
C VAL A 127 3.86 3.34 -3.88
N LEU A 128 4.20 3.91 -5.02
CA LEU A 128 5.57 4.26 -5.39
C LEU A 128 6.08 5.54 -4.69
N ALA A 129 5.20 6.46 -4.34
CA ALA A 129 5.56 7.78 -3.80
C ALA A 129 6.55 7.76 -2.63
N PRO A 130 6.46 6.85 -1.63
CA PRO A 130 7.42 6.78 -0.53
C PRO A 130 8.85 6.44 -0.98
N PHE A 131 9.00 5.82 -2.16
CA PHE A 131 10.27 5.35 -2.70
C PHE A 131 10.91 6.36 -3.64
N VAL A 132 10.11 7.16 -4.37
CA VAL A 132 10.61 8.14 -5.36
C VAL A 132 11.60 9.12 -4.73
N ALA A 133 11.28 9.69 -3.56
CA ALA A 133 12.15 10.63 -2.86
C ALA A 133 13.49 10.05 -2.41
N ARG A 134 13.65 8.73 -2.51
CA ARG A 134 14.81 7.98 -2.00
C ARG A 134 15.55 7.20 -3.09
N GLY A 135 15.36 7.55 -4.36
CA GLY A 135 16.04 6.93 -5.49
C GLY A 135 15.27 5.83 -6.20
N GLY A 136 14.02 5.57 -5.80
CA GLY A 136 13.16 4.59 -6.45
C GLY A 136 13.02 3.27 -5.70
N LEU A 137 12.19 2.37 -6.23
CA LEU A 137 11.99 1.02 -5.72
C LEU A 137 12.93 0.05 -6.44
N ASP A 138 13.76 -0.67 -5.69
CA ASP A 138 14.73 -1.61 -6.25
C ASP A 138 14.13 -3.01 -6.42
N LEU A 139 13.35 -3.47 -5.43
CA LEU A 139 12.82 -4.84 -5.38
C LEU A 139 11.36 -4.87 -4.94
N LEU A 140 10.55 -5.60 -5.70
CA LEU A 140 9.17 -5.95 -5.38
C LEU A 140 9.07 -7.44 -5.06
N VAL A 141 8.76 -7.78 -3.81
CA VAL A 141 8.51 -9.16 -3.38
C VAL A 141 7.00 -9.42 -3.37
N VAL A 142 6.54 -10.33 -4.22
CA VAL A 142 5.13 -10.73 -4.33
C VAL A 142 4.93 -11.99 -3.51
N SER A 143 4.53 -11.84 -2.24
CA SER A 143 4.61 -12.92 -1.25
C SER A 143 3.49 -13.96 -1.32
N ASP A 144 2.43 -13.74 -2.10
CA ASP A 144 1.30 -14.67 -2.21
C ASP A 144 0.54 -14.52 -3.54
N ALA A 145 -0.23 -15.56 -3.89
CA ALA A 145 -0.99 -15.60 -5.13
C ALA A 145 -2.05 -14.47 -5.25
N LEU A 146 -2.65 -14.04 -4.13
CA LEU A 146 -3.62 -12.94 -4.12
C LEU A 146 -2.98 -11.59 -4.44
N SER A 147 -1.68 -11.46 -4.20
CA SER A 147 -0.90 -10.27 -4.51
C SER A 147 -0.54 -10.16 -5.99
N VAL A 148 -0.46 -11.27 -6.74
CA VAL A 148 -0.02 -11.30 -8.14
C VAL A 148 -0.83 -10.38 -9.07
N PRO A 149 -2.17 -10.42 -9.11
CA PRO A 149 -2.93 -9.54 -10.00
C PRO A 149 -2.75 -8.07 -9.67
N ARG A 150 -2.45 -7.77 -8.41
CA ARG A 150 -2.16 -6.40 -7.97
C ARG A 150 -0.75 -5.98 -8.38
N ALA A 151 0.22 -6.87 -8.21
CA ALA A 151 1.60 -6.63 -8.62
C ALA A 151 1.68 -6.31 -10.12
N VAL A 152 1.03 -7.10 -10.98
CA VAL A 152 1.00 -6.87 -12.43
C VAL A 152 0.49 -5.47 -12.74
N ARG A 153 -0.65 -5.05 -12.18
CA ARG A 153 -1.20 -3.70 -12.41
C ARG A 153 -0.28 -2.57 -11.93
N LEU A 154 0.42 -2.79 -10.82
CA LEU A 154 1.38 -1.81 -10.32
C LEU A 154 2.59 -1.72 -11.25
N LEU A 155 3.12 -2.85 -11.69
CA LEU A 155 4.26 -2.91 -12.59
C LEU A 155 3.97 -2.29 -13.96
N ASP A 156 2.78 -2.56 -14.53
CA ASP A 156 2.35 -1.95 -15.79
C ASP A 156 2.32 -0.41 -15.67
N ALA A 157 1.72 0.11 -14.60
CA ALA A 157 1.64 1.54 -14.36
C ALA A 157 3.02 2.16 -14.07
N TRP A 158 3.88 1.47 -13.31
CA TRP A 158 5.23 1.95 -13.01
C TRP A 158 6.14 1.91 -14.24
N ALA A 159 5.99 0.92 -15.12
CA ALA A 159 6.72 0.85 -16.37
C ALA A 159 6.41 2.05 -17.28
N ALA A 160 5.17 2.51 -17.29
CA ALA A 160 4.77 3.73 -17.99
C ALA A 160 5.41 4.99 -17.41
N ASP A 161 5.64 5.03 -16.09
CA ASP A 161 6.34 6.11 -15.39
C ASP A 161 7.88 5.91 -15.36
N GLY A 162 8.43 4.89 -16.06
CA GLY A 162 9.86 4.58 -16.17
C GLY A 162 10.46 3.78 -15.01
N ALA A 163 9.66 3.40 -14.00
CA ALA A 163 10.13 2.60 -12.87
C ALA A 163 10.03 1.09 -13.16
N ARG A 164 11.15 0.38 -13.05
CA ARG A 164 11.25 -1.06 -13.33
C ARG A 164 11.96 -1.77 -12.19
N PRO A 165 11.30 -1.97 -11.03
CA PRO A 165 11.89 -2.73 -9.94
C PRO A 165 12.10 -4.19 -10.35
N ARG A 166 13.09 -4.85 -9.76
CA ARG A 166 13.20 -6.30 -9.84
C ARG A 166 11.99 -6.93 -9.12
N VAL A 167 11.56 -8.10 -9.60
CA VAL A 167 10.40 -8.79 -9.02
C VAL A 167 10.78 -10.21 -8.65
N CYS A 168 10.46 -10.61 -7.42
CA CYS A 168 10.63 -11.99 -6.97
C CYS A 168 9.44 -12.46 -6.11
N TYR A 169 9.37 -13.76 -5.88
CA TYR A 169 8.36 -14.37 -5.01
C TYR A 169 8.86 -14.55 -3.57
N GLY A 170 10.16 -14.67 -3.39
CA GLY A 170 10.85 -14.79 -2.11
C GLY A 170 12.36 -14.60 -2.32
N LEU A 171 13.10 -14.33 -1.26
CA LEU A 171 14.52 -14.02 -1.34
C LEU A 171 15.37 -15.21 -1.80
N ASP A 172 14.97 -16.44 -1.49
CA ASP A 172 15.70 -17.65 -1.87
C ASP A 172 15.84 -17.81 -3.39
N TYR A 173 14.96 -17.18 -4.17
CA TYR A 173 15.00 -17.20 -5.62
C TYR A 173 15.82 -16.05 -6.22
N ASP A 174 16.23 -15.09 -5.40
CA ASP A 174 16.90 -13.88 -5.86
C ASP A 174 18.33 -13.74 -5.32
N VAL A 175 18.87 -14.81 -4.71
CA VAL A 175 20.29 -14.85 -4.31
C VAL A 175 21.13 -14.75 -5.58
N PRO A 176 21.93 -13.69 -5.77
CA PRO A 176 22.79 -13.57 -6.94
C PRO A 176 23.69 -14.81 -7.02
N SER A 177 23.83 -15.36 -8.22
CA SER A 177 24.63 -16.55 -8.54
C SER A 177 26.08 -16.49 -8.03
N ASP A 178 26.56 -15.33 -7.60
CA ASP A 178 27.90 -15.13 -7.07
C ASP A 178 28.13 -15.79 -5.71
N THR A 179 27.12 -15.85 -4.84
CA THR A 179 27.24 -16.59 -3.56
C THR A 179 27.21 -18.10 -3.77
N GLN A 180 26.49 -18.55 -4.80
CA GLN A 180 26.44 -19.95 -5.20
C GLN A 180 27.76 -20.37 -5.88
N ARG A 181 28.36 -19.50 -6.67
CA ARG A 181 29.70 -19.73 -7.27
C ARG A 181 30.82 -19.86 -6.23
N ALA A 182 30.75 -19.04 -5.17
CA ALA A 182 31.71 -19.13 -4.07
C ALA A 182 31.60 -20.45 -3.28
N ARG A 183 30.36 -20.96 -3.07
CA ARG A 183 30.14 -22.25 -2.40
C ARG A 183 30.56 -23.45 -3.25
N THR A 184 30.35 -23.44 -4.56
CA THR A 184 30.80 -24.53 -5.47
C THR A 184 32.30 -24.50 -5.65
N ALA A 185 32.95 -23.35 -5.68
CA ALA A 185 34.40 -23.24 -5.77
C ALA A 185 35.14 -23.79 -4.52
N SER A 186 34.55 -23.60 -3.32
CA SER A 186 35.13 -24.12 -2.07
C SER A 186 34.99 -25.65 -1.94
N THR A 187 34.03 -26.27 -2.62
CA THR A 187 33.81 -27.73 -2.55
C THR A 187 34.66 -28.47 -3.56
N GLN A 188 35.13 -27.83 -4.63
CA GLN A 188 36.03 -28.44 -5.62
C GLN A 188 37.53 -28.39 -5.27
N GLY A 189 37.89 -27.57 -4.27
CA GLY A 189 39.31 -27.48 -3.81
C GLY A 189 39.72 -28.51 -2.76
N GLN A 190 38.85 -29.45 -2.40
CA GLN A 190 39.13 -30.50 -1.39
C GLN A 190 39.10 -31.93 -1.95
N ARG A 191 39.47 -32.11 -3.19
CA ARG A 191 39.73 -33.48 -3.76
C ARG A 191 41.11 -33.58 -4.34
#